data_041518a4819bfa37c36ae215c3cde7b8
#
_entry.id   041518a4819bfa37c36ae215c3cde7b8
#
_cell.length_a   1.000
_cell.length_b   1.000
_cell.length_c   1.000
_cell.angle_alpha   90.00
_cell.angle_beta   90.00
_cell.angle_gamma   90.00
#
_symmetry.space_group_name_H-M   'P 1'
#
loop_
_entity.id
_entity.type
_entity.pdbx_description
1 polymer ?
#
loop_
_entity_poly.entity_id
_entity_poly.type
_entity_poly.pdbx_seq_one_letter_code
_entity_poly.pdbx_strand_id
1 'polypeptide(L)'
;MPGYIIHLTAANFFLNSLPFSHPLNQPKVKNAFLVGNLLPDTVKDKFQSHFRSPDTLQEIVQYPILSKFLDKYRRLLPDPSVQGYLFHLYTDYRFFTEYMPRIVRFTDKYGRSTTKKDDIVWAEIQKTNIKIKPADFFSEDYYYGDYTRMNTWLVIHYRLPLQLDINIKNPGIKEVCYADIVEILEELKSYLIMPPKAADDLAVFNRKELLNYIRSIANPKELKKVID
;
A
#
# COMPACT_ATOMS: atom_id res chain seq x y z
N MET A 1 -6.93 -1.58 1.35
CA MET A 1 -5.47 -1.36 1.32
C MET A 1 -5.15 -0.50 0.13
N PRO A 2 -4.06 0.24 0.15
CA PRO A 2 -3.51 0.80 -1.07
C PRO A 2 -3.38 -0.30 -2.11
N GLY A 3 -3.77 -0.02 -3.37
CA GLY A 3 -3.67 -1.02 -4.42
C GLY A 3 -2.21 -1.25 -4.85
N TYR A 4 -1.93 -2.34 -5.57
CA TYR A 4 -0.59 -2.69 -6.06
C TYR A 4 0.14 -1.53 -6.76
N ILE A 5 -0.58 -0.76 -7.58
CA ILE A 5 0.00 0.38 -8.32
C ILE A 5 0.45 1.48 -7.35
N ILE A 6 -0.26 1.71 -6.25
CA ILE A 6 0.18 2.65 -5.20
C ILE A 6 1.46 2.15 -4.52
N HIS A 7 1.55 0.85 -4.21
CA HIS A 7 2.77 0.27 -3.64
C HIS A 7 3.96 0.36 -4.60
N LEU A 8 3.75 0.07 -5.88
CA LEU A 8 4.79 0.27 -6.90
C LEU A 8 5.19 1.75 -7.04
N THR A 9 4.22 2.67 -6.92
CA THR A 9 4.50 4.13 -6.94
C THR A 9 5.36 4.53 -5.75
N ALA A 10 5.02 4.07 -4.55
CA ALA A 10 5.80 4.32 -3.34
C ALA A 10 7.21 3.73 -3.45
N ALA A 11 7.32 2.48 -3.92
CA ALA A 11 8.61 1.83 -4.15
C ALA A 11 9.46 2.57 -5.18
N ASN A 12 8.86 3.08 -6.26
CA ASN A 12 9.56 3.88 -7.26
C ASN A 12 10.09 5.20 -6.66
N PHE A 13 9.28 5.89 -5.84
CA PHE A 13 9.74 7.11 -5.15
C PHE A 13 10.89 6.81 -4.18
N PHE A 14 10.78 5.72 -3.41
CA PHE A 14 11.82 5.28 -2.50
C PHE A 14 13.15 5.00 -3.23
N LEU A 15 13.13 4.17 -4.27
CA LEU A 15 14.30 3.82 -5.06
C LEU A 15 14.94 5.05 -5.73
N ASN A 16 14.12 5.96 -6.27
CA ASN A 16 14.61 7.20 -6.88
C ASN A 16 15.15 8.21 -5.85
N SER A 17 14.85 8.08 -4.58
CA SER A 17 15.41 8.90 -3.50
C SER A 17 16.78 8.43 -3.03
N LEU A 18 17.20 7.22 -3.40
CA LEU A 18 18.49 6.66 -3.08
C LEU A 18 19.59 7.20 -4.01
N PRO A 19 20.86 7.30 -3.54
CA PRO A 19 21.97 7.60 -4.42
C PRO A 19 22.04 6.62 -5.61
N PHE A 20 22.46 7.10 -6.77
CA PHE A 20 22.57 6.27 -7.99
C PHE A 20 23.42 4.99 -7.77
N SER A 21 24.48 5.10 -6.97
CA SER A 21 25.37 3.99 -6.60
C SER A 21 24.81 3.03 -5.56
N HIS A 22 23.59 3.29 -5.04
CA HIS A 22 23.02 2.43 -4.01
C HIS A 22 22.72 1.03 -4.55
N PRO A 23 23.06 -0.07 -3.81
CA PRO A 23 22.87 -1.45 -4.27
C PRO A 23 21.45 -1.76 -4.78
N LEU A 24 20.40 -1.22 -4.15
CA LEU A 24 19.01 -1.38 -4.58
C LEU A 24 18.72 -0.81 -5.97
N ASN A 25 19.60 0.03 -6.54
CA ASN A 25 19.42 0.55 -7.90
C ASN A 25 20.02 -0.39 -8.98
N GLN A 26 20.74 -1.44 -8.59
CA GLN A 26 21.18 -2.47 -9.53
C GLN A 26 19.99 -3.26 -10.07
N PRO A 27 19.88 -3.55 -11.38
CA PRO A 27 18.68 -4.12 -11.99
C PRO A 27 18.11 -5.35 -11.29
N LYS A 28 18.95 -6.36 -10.99
CA LYS A 28 18.50 -7.60 -10.32
C LYS A 28 18.04 -7.34 -8.87
N VAL A 29 18.76 -6.49 -8.16
CA VAL A 29 18.47 -6.16 -6.75
C VAL A 29 17.19 -5.33 -6.67
N LYS A 30 17.04 -4.34 -7.57
CA LYS A 30 15.82 -3.56 -7.72
C LYS A 30 14.61 -4.44 -8.02
N ASN A 31 14.76 -5.40 -8.93
CA ASN A 31 13.70 -6.35 -9.27
C ASN A 31 13.26 -7.17 -8.04
N ALA A 32 14.21 -7.72 -7.28
CA ALA A 32 13.90 -8.48 -6.07
C ALA A 32 13.17 -7.62 -5.02
N PHE A 33 13.57 -6.35 -4.84
CA PHE A 33 12.87 -5.40 -3.97
C PHE A 33 11.42 -5.16 -4.44
N LEU A 34 11.19 -4.96 -5.73
CA LEU A 34 9.85 -4.73 -6.28
C LEU A 34 8.95 -5.96 -6.17
N VAL A 35 9.49 -7.16 -6.42
CA VAL A 35 8.77 -8.41 -6.16
C VAL A 35 8.39 -8.51 -4.69
N GLY A 36 9.35 -8.32 -3.79
CA GLY A 36 9.09 -8.30 -2.34
C GLY A 36 8.02 -7.30 -1.94
N ASN A 37 7.99 -6.14 -2.59
CA ASN A 37 6.99 -5.10 -2.34
C ASN A 37 5.56 -5.49 -2.77
N LEU A 38 5.39 -6.46 -3.66
CA LEU A 38 4.07 -6.94 -4.06
C LEU A 38 3.63 -8.21 -3.31
N LEU A 39 4.58 -9.00 -2.79
CA LEU A 39 4.32 -10.30 -2.15
C LEU A 39 3.27 -10.28 -1.02
N PRO A 40 3.20 -9.29 -0.10
CA PRO A 40 2.20 -9.32 0.97
C PRO A 40 0.77 -9.43 0.46
N ASP A 41 0.51 -8.95 -0.74
CA ASP A 41 -0.80 -8.91 -1.36
C ASP A 41 -1.17 -10.15 -2.20
N THR A 42 -0.26 -11.13 -2.36
CA THR A 42 -0.50 -12.35 -3.15
C THR A 42 -1.50 -13.31 -2.49
N VAL A 43 -1.76 -13.18 -1.20
CA VAL A 43 -2.66 -14.06 -0.46
C VAL A 43 -4.02 -13.41 -0.22
N LYS A 44 -5.10 -14.21 -0.24
CA LYS A 44 -6.48 -13.74 0.00
C LYS A 44 -6.68 -13.30 1.45
N ASP A 45 -6.26 -14.13 2.40
CA ASP A 45 -6.27 -13.77 3.82
C ASP A 45 -4.99 -13.00 4.17
N LYS A 46 -5.15 -11.69 4.23
CA LYS A 46 -4.05 -10.76 4.50
C LYS A 46 -3.70 -10.61 5.98
N PHE A 47 -4.35 -11.33 6.87
CA PHE A 47 -4.11 -11.20 8.30
C PHE A 47 -2.67 -11.58 8.66
N GLN A 48 -2.20 -12.72 8.16
CA GLN A 48 -0.84 -13.20 8.44
C GLN A 48 0.21 -12.46 7.61
N SER A 49 0.00 -12.31 6.30
CA SER A 49 0.96 -11.64 5.41
C SER A 49 1.19 -10.17 5.77
N HIS A 50 0.20 -9.51 6.38
CA HIS A 50 0.32 -8.13 6.85
C HIS A 50 0.61 -8.01 8.34
N PHE A 51 0.89 -9.12 9.05
CA PHE A 51 1.26 -9.10 10.47
C PHE A 51 0.27 -8.30 11.33
N ARG A 52 -1.04 -8.43 11.05
CA ARG A 52 -2.09 -7.71 11.79
C ARG A 52 -2.24 -8.22 13.21
N SER A 53 -2.91 -7.45 14.07
CA SER A 53 -3.21 -7.88 15.43
C SER A 53 -4.65 -8.37 15.56
N PRO A 54 -4.89 -9.47 16.30
CA PRO A 54 -6.25 -9.86 16.69
C PRO A 54 -7.00 -8.75 17.43
N ASP A 55 -6.30 -7.90 18.17
CA ASP A 55 -6.88 -6.79 18.93
C ASP A 55 -7.52 -5.72 18.04
N THR A 56 -7.15 -5.69 16.76
CA THR A 56 -7.68 -4.71 15.78
C THR A 56 -8.79 -5.29 14.88
N LEU A 57 -9.28 -6.51 15.14
CA LEU A 57 -10.31 -7.15 14.31
C LEU A 57 -11.63 -6.36 14.27
N GLN A 58 -11.95 -5.65 15.34
CA GLN A 58 -13.14 -4.82 15.44
C GLN A 58 -12.96 -3.41 14.84
N GLU A 59 -11.74 -3.06 14.42
CA GLU A 59 -11.46 -1.77 13.79
C GLU A 59 -11.83 -1.79 12.31
N ILE A 60 -12.42 -0.69 11.81
CA ILE A 60 -12.80 -0.57 10.39
C ILE A 60 -11.57 -0.60 9.47
N VAL A 61 -10.45 -0.12 9.97
CA VAL A 61 -9.16 -0.12 9.29
C VAL A 61 -8.15 -0.91 10.11
N GLN A 62 -7.57 -1.93 9.51
CA GLN A 62 -6.52 -2.74 10.12
C GLN A 62 -5.20 -2.45 9.41
N TYR A 63 -4.14 -2.29 10.18
CA TYR A 63 -2.81 -1.98 9.68
C TYR A 63 -1.76 -2.97 10.20
N PRO A 64 -0.61 -3.09 9.53
CA PRO A 64 0.49 -3.97 9.94
C PRO A 64 1.11 -3.57 11.27
N ILE A 65 1.51 -4.56 12.07
CA ILE A 65 2.35 -4.36 13.26
C ILE A 65 3.81 -4.63 12.85
N LEU A 66 4.54 -3.59 12.54
CA LEU A 66 5.89 -3.68 11.96
C LEU A 66 6.89 -4.42 12.87
N SER A 67 6.77 -4.27 14.19
CA SER A 67 7.61 -5.00 15.15
C SER A 67 7.46 -6.51 14.99
N LYS A 68 6.26 -7.04 14.77
CA LYS A 68 6.05 -8.49 14.55
C LYS A 68 6.83 -9.01 13.33
N PHE A 69 6.86 -8.24 12.25
CA PHE A 69 7.68 -8.59 11.09
C PHE A 69 9.17 -8.53 11.41
N LEU A 70 9.61 -7.45 12.05
CA LEU A 70 11.02 -7.25 12.40
C LEU A 70 11.51 -8.30 13.40
N ASP A 71 10.73 -8.63 14.41
CA ASP A 71 11.09 -9.69 15.40
C ASP A 71 11.35 -11.03 14.71
N LYS A 72 10.56 -11.34 13.66
CA LYS A 72 10.65 -12.60 12.94
C LYS A 72 11.74 -12.59 11.86
N TYR A 73 11.89 -11.49 11.11
CA TYR A 73 12.66 -11.44 9.87
C TYR A 73 13.80 -10.43 9.84
N ARG A 74 14.13 -9.76 10.93
CA ARG A 74 15.23 -8.78 11.01
C ARG A 74 16.55 -9.32 10.43
N ARG A 75 16.87 -10.60 10.68
CA ARG A 75 18.08 -11.24 10.18
C ARG A 75 18.10 -11.44 8.67
N LEU A 76 16.94 -11.42 8.03
CA LEU A 76 16.78 -11.56 6.58
C LEU A 76 16.74 -10.20 5.86
N LEU A 77 16.76 -9.07 6.56
CA LEU A 77 16.73 -7.74 5.95
C LEU A 77 17.87 -7.43 4.96
N PRO A 78 19.05 -8.10 4.98
CA PRO A 78 20.01 -7.95 3.89
C PRO A 78 19.48 -8.42 2.52
N ASP A 79 18.46 -9.28 2.47
CA ASP A 79 17.82 -9.70 1.22
C ASP A 79 16.89 -8.60 0.68
N PRO A 80 17.03 -8.19 -0.61
CA PRO A 80 16.25 -7.11 -1.19
C PRO A 80 14.74 -7.40 -1.23
N SER A 81 14.32 -8.67 -1.39
CA SER A 81 12.89 -9.00 -1.39
C SER A 81 12.28 -8.85 0.01
N VAL A 82 13.04 -9.12 1.06
CA VAL A 82 12.61 -8.89 2.45
C VAL A 82 12.52 -7.39 2.75
N GLN A 83 13.45 -6.59 2.22
CA GLN A 83 13.36 -5.12 2.32
C GLN A 83 12.13 -4.59 1.60
N GLY A 84 11.81 -5.11 0.42
CA GLY A 84 10.60 -4.77 -0.33
C GLY A 84 9.34 -5.13 0.43
N TYR A 85 9.31 -6.30 1.06
CA TYR A 85 8.21 -6.73 1.92
C TYR A 85 8.00 -5.79 3.10
N LEU A 86 9.06 -5.49 3.84
CA LEU A 86 9.00 -4.52 4.93
C LEU A 86 8.52 -3.16 4.45
N PHE A 87 8.98 -2.70 3.28
CA PHE A 87 8.58 -1.41 2.72
C PHE A 87 7.08 -1.38 2.36
N HIS A 88 6.51 -2.48 1.87
CA HIS A 88 5.07 -2.62 1.68
C HIS A 88 4.31 -2.43 3.01
N LEU A 89 4.68 -3.23 4.04
CA LEU A 89 4.04 -3.15 5.35
C LEU A 89 4.16 -1.75 5.98
N TYR A 90 5.33 -1.14 5.82
CA TYR A 90 5.58 0.23 6.28
C TYR A 90 4.67 1.24 5.55
N THR A 91 4.51 1.10 4.24
CA THR A 91 3.64 1.97 3.44
C THR A 91 2.18 1.83 3.89
N ASP A 92 1.70 0.61 4.11
CA ASP A 92 0.38 0.34 4.64
C ASP A 92 0.18 0.94 6.04
N TYR A 93 1.12 0.69 6.95
CA TYR A 93 1.08 1.24 8.30
C TYR A 93 0.92 2.76 8.28
N ARG A 94 1.81 3.45 7.57
CA ARG A 94 1.79 4.91 7.46
C ARG A 94 0.51 5.40 6.79
N PHE A 95 0.08 4.75 5.71
CA PHE A 95 -1.12 5.13 4.99
C PHE A 95 -2.36 5.06 5.89
N PHE A 96 -2.55 3.97 6.60
CA PHE A 96 -3.74 3.78 7.43
C PHE A 96 -3.75 4.59 8.71
N THR A 97 -2.59 4.80 9.32
CA THR A 97 -2.49 5.54 10.59
C THR A 97 -2.41 7.05 10.40
N GLU A 98 -1.90 7.54 9.25
CA GLU A 98 -1.64 8.96 9.06
C GLU A 98 -2.42 9.61 7.91
N TYR A 99 -2.60 8.90 6.78
CA TYR A 99 -3.25 9.47 5.60
C TYR A 99 -4.76 9.20 5.57
N MET A 100 -5.19 7.98 5.91
CA MET A 100 -6.61 7.62 5.94
C MET A 100 -7.44 8.59 6.80
N PRO A 101 -7.03 9.00 8.01
CA PRO A 101 -7.77 9.99 8.80
C PRO A 101 -7.90 11.38 8.16
N ARG A 102 -7.05 11.70 7.16
CA ARG A 102 -7.13 12.98 6.43
C ARG A 102 -8.16 12.96 5.31
N ILE A 103 -8.54 11.80 4.82
CA ILE A 103 -9.47 11.65 3.69
C ILE A 103 -10.87 11.22 4.11
N VAL A 104 -11.00 10.54 5.25
CA VAL A 104 -12.28 10.09 5.78
C VAL A 104 -12.31 10.16 7.30
N ARG A 105 -13.44 10.59 7.85
CA ARG A 105 -13.77 10.51 9.27
C ARG A 105 -14.94 9.55 9.44
N PHE A 106 -14.73 8.46 10.17
CA PHE A 106 -15.80 7.55 10.56
C PHE A 106 -16.46 8.06 11.86
N THR A 107 -17.79 8.09 11.88
CA THR A 107 -18.55 8.63 13.01
C THR A 107 -19.68 7.72 13.44
N ASP A 108 -19.98 7.76 14.74
CA ASP A 108 -21.13 7.11 15.35
C ASP A 108 -22.45 7.89 15.06
N LYS A 109 -23.55 7.39 15.61
CA LYS A 109 -24.88 8.03 15.47
C LYS A 109 -24.96 9.43 16.10
N TYR A 110 -24.02 9.78 16.97
CA TYR A 110 -23.93 11.10 17.61
C TYR A 110 -22.94 12.04 16.93
N GLY A 111 -22.30 11.62 15.83
CA GLY A 111 -21.30 12.38 15.10
C GLY A 111 -19.91 12.38 15.75
N ARG A 112 -19.67 11.55 16.77
CA ARG A 112 -18.36 11.39 17.40
C ARG A 112 -17.49 10.44 16.54
N SER A 113 -16.21 10.76 16.40
CA SER A 113 -15.26 9.91 15.70
C SER A 113 -15.12 8.55 16.41
N THR A 114 -15.16 7.47 15.63
CA THR A 114 -14.93 6.10 16.09
C THR A 114 -14.29 5.28 14.99
N THR A 115 -13.50 4.29 15.37
CA THR A 115 -12.87 3.32 14.46
C THR A 115 -13.49 1.93 14.60
N LYS A 116 -14.34 1.71 15.60
CA LYS A 116 -15.00 0.43 15.86
C LYS A 116 -16.12 0.18 14.88
N LYS A 117 -16.05 -0.91 14.11
CA LYS A 117 -16.99 -1.26 13.03
C LYS A 117 -18.44 -1.15 13.47
N ASP A 118 -18.78 -1.71 14.63
CA ASP A 118 -20.18 -1.81 15.11
C ASP A 118 -20.74 -0.45 15.53
N ASP A 119 -19.91 0.51 15.85
CA ASP A 119 -20.32 1.86 16.27
C ASP A 119 -20.45 2.83 15.08
N ILE A 120 -19.81 2.52 13.94
CA ILE A 120 -19.77 3.44 12.79
C ILE A 120 -21.12 3.46 12.07
N VAL A 121 -21.66 4.67 11.91
CA VAL A 121 -22.87 4.94 11.13
C VAL A 121 -22.56 5.63 9.81
N TRP A 122 -21.54 6.52 9.81
CA TRP A 122 -21.23 7.34 8.65
C TRP A 122 -19.71 7.39 8.38
N ALA A 123 -19.39 7.47 7.10
CA ALA A 123 -18.10 7.85 6.57
C ALA A 123 -18.21 9.27 5.98
N GLU A 124 -17.52 10.23 6.56
CA GLU A 124 -17.47 11.63 6.09
C GLU A 124 -16.22 11.80 5.21
N ILE A 125 -16.41 11.99 3.91
CA ILE A 125 -15.32 12.23 2.95
C ILE A 125 -14.83 13.68 3.13
N GLN A 126 -13.57 13.85 3.55
CA GLN A 126 -13.05 15.16 3.92
C GLN A 126 -12.92 16.12 2.72
N LYS A 127 -12.70 15.60 1.51
CA LYS A 127 -12.60 16.39 0.28
C LYS A 127 -13.90 17.11 -0.08
N THR A 128 -15.05 16.46 0.16
CA THR A 128 -16.38 16.93 -0.31
C THR A 128 -17.35 17.24 0.82
N ASN A 129 -17.02 16.87 2.06
CA ASN A 129 -17.88 16.90 3.24
C ASN A 129 -19.18 16.07 3.08
N ILE A 130 -19.16 15.08 2.17
CA ILE A 130 -20.30 14.17 1.96
C ILE A 130 -20.24 13.06 3.01
N LYS A 131 -21.41 12.74 3.57
CA LYS A 131 -21.62 11.60 4.48
C LYS A 131 -22.29 10.47 3.73
N ILE A 132 -21.65 9.30 3.76
CA ILE A 132 -22.14 8.07 3.13
C ILE A 132 -22.04 6.90 4.11
N LYS A 133 -22.65 5.76 3.75
CA LYS A 133 -22.49 4.55 4.56
C LYS A 133 -21.04 4.03 4.45
N PRO A 134 -20.49 3.42 5.51
CA PRO A 134 -19.13 2.86 5.46
C PRO A 134 -18.91 1.84 4.33
N ALA A 135 -19.92 1.03 4.01
CA ALA A 135 -19.85 0.07 2.90
C ALA A 135 -19.70 0.77 1.54
N ASP A 136 -20.45 1.89 1.34
CA ASP A 136 -20.36 2.68 0.11
C ASP A 136 -19.01 3.34 -0.04
N PHE A 137 -18.40 3.80 1.09
CA PHE A 137 -17.07 4.38 1.07
C PHE A 137 -16.02 3.43 0.48
N PHE A 138 -16.07 2.14 0.83
CA PHE A 138 -15.16 1.13 0.30
C PHE A 138 -15.68 0.49 -1.00
N SER A 139 -16.28 1.25 -1.89
CA SER A 139 -16.81 0.80 -3.19
C SER A 139 -16.02 1.36 -4.37
N GLU A 140 -16.39 0.89 -5.57
CA GLU A 140 -15.86 1.41 -6.84
C GLU A 140 -16.36 2.83 -7.18
N ASP A 141 -17.41 3.31 -6.51
CA ASP A 141 -17.84 4.70 -6.67
C ASP A 141 -16.92 5.66 -5.93
N TYR A 142 -16.27 5.20 -4.86
CA TYR A 142 -15.46 6.01 -3.95
C TYR A 142 -14.02 5.51 -3.83
N TYR A 143 -13.66 4.93 -2.69
CA TYR A 143 -12.27 4.64 -2.30
C TYR A 143 -11.56 3.68 -3.26
N TYR A 144 -12.17 2.55 -3.61
CA TYR A 144 -11.55 1.61 -4.56
C TYR A 144 -11.60 2.12 -5.99
N GLY A 145 -12.68 2.80 -6.39
CA GLY A 145 -12.78 3.40 -7.71
C GLY A 145 -11.74 4.48 -7.96
N ASP A 146 -11.33 5.22 -6.94
CA ASP A 146 -10.27 6.20 -7.08
C ASP A 146 -8.91 5.56 -7.41
N TYR A 147 -8.61 4.36 -6.87
CA TYR A 147 -7.42 3.61 -7.33
C TYR A 147 -7.54 3.23 -8.80
N THR A 148 -8.68 2.68 -9.20
CA THR A 148 -8.96 2.30 -10.59
C THR A 148 -8.78 3.52 -11.52
N ARG A 149 -9.30 4.68 -11.14
CA ARG A 149 -9.17 5.94 -11.90
C ARG A 149 -7.70 6.42 -11.99
N MET A 150 -6.90 6.21 -10.96
CA MET A 150 -5.49 6.67 -10.92
C MET A 150 -4.51 5.70 -11.57
N ASN A 151 -4.80 4.41 -11.63
CA ASN A 151 -3.82 3.38 -11.98
C ASN A 151 -3.11 3.63 -13.30
N THR A 152 -3.85 3.87 -14.39
CA THR A 152 -3.25 4.10 -15.73
C THR A 152 -2.38 5.35 -15.73
N TRP A 153 -2.84 6.43 -15.10
CA TRP A 153 -2.07 7.67 -15.03
C TRP A 153 -0.75 7.46 -14.25
N LEU A 154 -0.78 6.76 -13.11
CA LEU A 154 0.40 6.47 -12.29
C LEU A 154 1.42 5.63 -13.06
N VAL A 155 0.95 4.58 -13.74
CA VAL A 155 1.84 3.70 -14.53
C VAL A 155 2.53 4.46 -15.63
N ILE A 156 1.80 5.25 -16.42
CA ILE A 156 2.36 6.02 -17.54
C ILE A 156 3.27 7.14 -17.03
N HIS A 157 2.81 7.93 -16.06
CA HIS A 157 3.52 9.11 -15.58
C HIS A 157 4.84 8.76 -14.89
N TYR A 158 4.85 7.69 -14.09
CA TYR A 158 6.05 7.25 -13.37
C TYR A 158 6.80 6.09 -14.02
N ARG A 159 6.34 5.63 -15.20
CA ARG A 159 6.93 4.49 -15.93
C ARG A 159 7.11 3.28 -15.01
N LEU A 160 6.03 2.94 -14.28
CA LEU A 160 6.09 1.84 -13.33
C LEU A 160 6.27 0.51 -14.06
N PRO A 161 7.15 -0.40 -13.58
CA PRO A 161 7.34 -1.70 -14.19
C PRO A 161 6.13 -2.60 -13.92
N LEU A 162 5.49 -3.09 -14.99
CA LEU A 162 4.40 -4.08 -14.93
C LEU A 162 4.88 -5.50 -15.24
N GLN A 163 6.17 -5.65 -15.56
CA GLN A 163 6.82 -6.93 -15.79
C GLN A 163 8.04 -7.00 -14.87
N LEU A 164 8.08 -8.04 -14.05
CA LEU A 164 9.18 -8.32 -13.12
C LEU A 164 9.69 -9.73 -13.39
N ASP A 165 10.99 -9.95 -13.17
CA ASP A 165 11.56 -11.30 -13.16
C ASP A 165 11.08 -12.02 -11.89
N ILE A 166 10.33 -13.09 -12.08
CA ILE A 166 9.73 -13.91 -11.02
C ILE A 166 10.69 -14.93 -10.41
N ASN A 167 11.86 -15.12 -11.01
CA ASN A 167 12.87 -16.09 -10.55
C ASN A 167 13.60 -15.58 -9.30
N ILE A 168 12.83 -15.27 -8.27
CA ILE A 168 13.33 -14.83 -6.98
C ILE A 168 13.19 -15.96 -5.96
N LYS A 169 14.32 -16.35 -5.37
CA LYS A 169 14.32 -17.37 -4.33
C LYS A 169 13.77 -16.81 -3.05
N ASN A 170 12.82 -17.51 -2.42
CA ASN A 170 12.33 -17.16 -1.09
C ASN A 170 13.45 -17.32 -0.05
N PRO A 171 13.86 -16.26 0.66
CA PRO A 171 14.90 -16.32 1.68
C PRO A 171 14.43 -16.94 3.01
N GLY A 172 13.16 -17.33 3.11
CA GLY A 172 12.59 -17.97 4.30
C GLY A 172 11.34 -17.29 4.87
N ILE A 173 10.69 -16.41 4.09
CA ILE A 173 9.38 -15.83 4.44
C ILE A 173 8.31 -16.94 4.35
N LYS A 174 7.50 -17.10 5.40
CA LYS A 174 6.53 -18.21 5.52
C LYS A 174 5.09 -17.79 5.23
N GLU A 175 4.77 -16.50 5.27
CA GLU A 175 3.42 -15.96 5.14
C GLU A 175 2.94 -15.88 3.69
N VAL A 176 3.83 -16.04 2.73
CA VAL A 176 3.55 -15.92 1.29
C VAL A 176 4.31 -16.98 0.50
N CYS A 177 3.74 -17.39 -0.63
CA CYS A 177 4.43 -18.18 -1.65
C CYS A 177 4.97 -17.24 -2.73
N TYR A 178 6.28 -17.29 -3.01
CA TYR A 178 6.91 -16.41 -4.01
C TYR A 178 6.44 -16.73 -5.44
N ALA A 179 5.97 -17.94 -5.69
CA ALA A 179 5.41 -18.31 -7.00
C ALA A 179 4.09 -17.59 -7.30
N ASP A 180 3.33 -17.19 -6.27
CA ASP A 180 2.01 -16.55 -6.43
C ASP A 180 2.12 -15.12 -7.00
N ILE A 181 3.34 -14.56 -7.08
CA ILE A 181 3.58 -13.25 -7.70
C ILE A 181 3.13 -13.22 -9.18
N VAL A 182 3.11 -14.34 -9.87
CA VAL A 182 2.66 -14.45 -11.27
C VAL A 182 1.23 -13.94 -11.40
N GLU A 183 0.33 -14.36 -10.50
CA GLU A 183 -1.08 -13.96 -10.52
C GLU A 183 -1.22 -12.44 -10.39
N ILE A 184 -0.46 -11.83 -9.48
CA ILE A 184 -0.46 -10.38 -9.29
C ILE A 184 0.03 -9.64 -10.53
N LEU A 185 1.08 -10.13 -11.20
CA LEU A 185 1.62 -9.49 -12.41
C LEU A 185 0.64 -9.58 -13.60
N GLU A 186 -0.17 -10.62 -13.66
CA GLU A 186 -1.26 -10.75 -14.63
C GLU A 186 -2.40 -9.77 -14.29
N GLU A 187 -2.80 -9.70 -13.02
CA GLU A 187 -3.82 -8.77 -12.54
C GLU A 187 -3.44 -7.31 -12.76
N LEU A 188 -2.17 -6.92 -12.60
CA LEU A 188 -1.71 -5.53 -12.77
C LEU A 188 -2.15 -4.94 -14.12
N LYS A 189 -2.15 -5.74 -15.18
CA LYS A 189 -2.57 -5.30 -16.52
C LYS A 189 -4.07 -5.05 -16.58
N SER A 190 -4.87 -5.84 -15.85
CA SER A 190 -6.32 -5.71 -15.82
C SER A 190 -6.80 -4.43 -15.09
N TYR A 191 -5.97 -3.84 -14.24
CA TYR A 191 -6.28 -2.59 -13.53
C TYR A 191 -6.09 -1.31 -14.38
N LEU A 192 -5.57 -1.42 -15.62
CA LEU A 192 -5.34 -0.28 -16.48
C LEU A 192 -6.51 -0.02 -17.46
N ILE A 193 -7.72 -0.10 -16.94
CA ILE A 193 -8.96 -0.02 -17.74
C ILE A 193 -9.45 1.42 -17.98
N MET A 194 -9.05 2.35 -17.12
CA MET A 194 -9.49 3.74 -17.21
C MET A 194 -8.49 4.58 -18.01
N PRO A 195 -8.94 5.57 -18.80
CA PRO A 195 -8.02 6.49 -19.45
C PRO A 195 -7.26 7.35 -18.43
N PRO A 196 -6.03 7.82 -18.74
CA PRO A 196 -5.21 8.58 -17.80
C PRO A 196 -5.92 9.83 -17.22
N LYS A 197 -6.77 10.48 -18.01
CA LYS A 197 -7.54 11.65 -17.58
C LYS A 197 -8.55 11.36 -16.46
N ALA A 198 -8.93 10.09 -16.25
CA ALA A 198 -9.82 9.72 -15.14
C ALA A 198 -9.21 10.06 -13.77
N ALA A 199 -7.89 10.17 -13.66
CA ALA A 199 -7.20 10.60 -12.46
C ALA A 199 -7.43 12.08 -12.10
N ASP A 200 -8.12 12.85 -12.90
CA ASP A 200 -8.49 14.24 -12.62
C ASP A 200 -9.82 14.33 -11.85
N ASP A 201 -10.64 13.27 -11.90
CA ASP A 201 -11.97 13.20 -11.27
C ASP A 201 -12.01 12.09 -10.20
N LEU A 202 -11.48 12.38 -9.03
CA LEU A 202 -11.42 11.47 -7.87
C LEU A 202 -12.51 11.86 -6.85
N ALA A 203 -13.19 10.87 -6.30
CA ALA A 203 -14.25 11.08 -5.32
C ALA A 203 -13.72 11.34 -3.90
N VAL A 204 -12.64 10.65 -3.52
CA VAL A 204 -12.10 10.63 -2.15
C VAL A 204 -10.74 11.31 -2.08
N PHE A 205 -9.83 10.97 -3.00
CA PHE A 205 -8.46 11.46 -2.93
C PHE A 205 -8.31 12.85 -3.58
N ASN A 206 -7.40 13.63 -3.03
CA ASN A 206 -6.71 14.69 -3.77
C ASN A 206 -5.41 14.09 -4.32
N ARG A 207 -5.30 13.93 -5.64
CA ARG A 207 -4.13 13.29 -6.29
C ARG A 207 -2.81 13.93 -5.88
N LYS A 208 -2.74 15.26 -5.87
CA LYS A 208 -1.51 15.98 -5.53
C LYS A 208 -1.10 15.75 -4.06
N GLU A 209 -2.05 15.80 -3.15
CA GLU A 209 -1.81 15.56 -1.72
C GLU A 209 -1.39 14.11 -1.46
N LEU A 210 -2.08 13.14 -2.07
CA LEU A 210 -1.72 11.73 -1.99
C LEU A 210 -0.28 11.49 -2.44
N LEU A 211 0.11 12.01 -3.60
CA LEU A 211 1.46 11.83 -4.14
C LEU A 211 2.53 12.52 -3.29
N ASN A 212 2.24 13.70 -2.76
CA ASN A 212 3.14 14.39 -1.84
C ASN A 212 3.31 13.58 -0.53
N TYR A 213 2.22 13.03 -0.02
CA TYR A 213 2.27 12.16 1.16
C TYR A 213 3.10 10.90 0.89
N ILE A 214 2.82 10.17 -0.21
CA ILE A 214 3.58 8.98 -0.58
C ILE A 214 5.09 9.29 -0.72
N ARG A 215 5.46 10.41 -1.36
CA ARG A 215 6.86 10.84 -1.43
C ARG A 215 7.46 11.10 -0.05
N SER A 216 6.73 11.69 0.86
CA SER A 216 7.22 11.99 2.21
C SER A 216 7.55 10.74 3.01
N ILE A 217 6.73 9.68 2.89
CA ILE A 217 6.97 8.40 3.55
C ILE A 217 8.01 7.53 2.81
N ALA A 218 8.13 7.68 1.49
CA ALA A 218 9.12 6.99 0.66
C ALA A 218 10.54 7.56 0.85
N ASN A 219 10.88 7.90 2.09
CA ASN A 219 12.17 8.47 2.47
C ASN A 219 12.99 7.42 3.25
N PRO A 220 14.23 7.11 2.83
CA PRO A 220 15.09 6.13 3.50
C PRO A 220 15.33 6.44 4.99
N LYS A 221 15.41 7.72 5.36
CA LYS A 221 15.56 8.13 6.76
C LYS A 221 14.33 7.78 7.60
N GLU A 222 13.13 7.89 7.02
CA GLU A 222 11.89 7.54 7.72
C GLU A 222 11.75 6.03 7.90
N LEU A 223 12.09 5.24 6.86
CA LEU A 223 12.10 3.78 6.97
C LEU A 223 13.14 3.29 8.00
N LYS A 224 14.30 3.93 8.03
CA LYS A 224 15.37 3.58 8.99
C LYS A 224 14.92 3.73 10.45
N LYS A 225 14.14 4.75 10.79
CA LYS A 225 13.58 4.93 12.16
C LYS A 225 12.71 3.77 12.64
N VAL A 226 12.18 2.98 11.72
CA VAL A 226 11.35 1.80 12.02
C VAL A 226 12.20 0.55 12.21
N ILE A 227 13.37 0.48 11.54
CA ILE A 227 14.28 -0.67 11.57
C ILE A 227 15.17 -0.64 12.81
N ASP A 228 15.63 0.56 13.21
CA ASP A 228 16.49 0.78 14.38
C ASP A 228 15.70 0.59 15.68
#